data_5fa1fc3bb64f51a0574f93f79a158409
#
_entry.id   5fa1fc3bb64f51a0574f93f79a158409
#
_cell.length_a   1.000
_cell.length_b   1.000
_cell.length_c   1.000
_cell.angle_alpha   90.00
_cell.angle_beta   90.00
_cell.angle_gamma   90.00
#
_symmetry.space_group_name_H-M   'P 1'
#
loop_
_entity.id
_entity.type
_entity.pdbx_description
1 polymer ?
#
loop_
_entity_poly.entity_id
_entity_poly.type
_entity_poly.pdbx_seq_one_letter_code
_entity_poly.pdbx_strand_id
1 'polypeptide(L)'
;MVFTDITGIFNQASVLYMYRNGYIDPATPDTFGGKAAAKVGEFVDVLYRISQRPETDNTALPPDYETEEFNGSACPYYDAVCWAYQAGLLRQGDLHTAYDDDMDYQTACLLIYRYAAMSGIDTRVDQELARQTMRENPRLSGEVVKAMLWCDQTDITTRDSEMGELLAAYDTHINRYQMTSFLFYLCTYELNSRNEA
;
A
#
# COMPACT_ATOMS: atom_id res chain seq x y z
N MET A 1 -0.87 23.69 -11.36
CA MET A 1 -0.21 22.85 -12.40
C MET A 1 -1.03 21.59 -12.51
N VAL A 2 -1.40 21.17 -13.69
CA VAL A 2 -2.16 19.93 -13.91
C VAL A 2 -1.27 19.03 -14.75
N PHE A 3 -1.01 17.82 -14.29
CA PHE A 3 -0.22 16.86 -15.06
C PHE A 3 -0.93 16.49 -16.35
N THR A 4 -0.19 16.41 -17.44
CA THR A 4 -0.74 16.19 -18.79
C THR A 4 -1.32 14.78 -18.96
N ASP A 5 -0.83 13.81 -18.20
CA ASP A 5 -1.21 12.39 -18.29
C ASP A 5 -2.38 11.99 -17.38
N ILE A 6 -2.92 12.91 -16.54
CA ILE A 6 -4.07 12.60 -15.67
C ILE A 6 -5.40 13.21 -16.17
N THR A 7 -5.39 13.94 -17.27
CA THR A 7 -6.60 14.60 -17.77
C THR A 7 -7.60 13.56 -18.29
N GLY A 8 -8.80 13.55 -17.72
CA GLY A 8 -9.88 12.65 -18.13
C GLY A 8 -9.78 11.19 -17.68
N ILE A 9 -8.82 10.87 -16.81
CA ILE A 9 -8.74 9.54 -16.18
C ILE A 9 -9.65 9.46 -14.94
N PHE A 10 -10.11 8.26 -14.63
CA PHE A 10 -10.96 8.00 -13.45
C PHE A 10 -10.29 8.45 -12.14
N ASN A 11 -8.99 8.24 -12.02
CA ASN A 11 -8.22 8.48 -10.78
C ASN A 11 -7.68 9.91 -10.64
N GLN A 12 -8.11 10.85 -11.47
CA GLN A 12 -7.61 12.24 -11.45
C GLN A 12 -7.74 12.90 -10.08
N ALA A 13 -8.89 12.72 -9.43
CA ALA A 13 -9.14 13.31 -8.11
C ALA A 13 -8.19 12.75 -7.04
N SER A 14 -7.97 11.45 -7.03
CA SER A 14 -7.06 10.77 -6.11
C SER A 14 -5.62 11.26 -6.28
N VAL A 15 -5.13 11.33 -7.53
CA VAL A 15 -3.78 11.83 -7.84
C VAL A 15 -3.61 13.27 -7.36
N LEU A 16 -4.57 14.15 -7.66
CA LEU A 16 -4.47 15.56 -7.25
C LEU A 16 -4.54 15.73 -5.75
N TYR A 17 -5.35 14.94 -5.05
CA TYR A 17 -5.43 14.97 -3.59
C TYR A 17 -4.09 14.54 -2.98
N MET A 18 -3.56 13.39 -3.38
CA MET A 18 -2.33 12.84 -2.82
C MET A 18 -1.12 13.74 -3.09
N TYR A 19 -1.03 14.29 -4.31
CA TYR A 19 0.02 15.25 -4.67
C TYR A 19 -0.08 16.56 -3.87
N ARG A 20 -1.27 17.17 -3.76
CA ARG A 20 -1.45 18.45 -3.06
C ARG A 20 -1.16 18.36 -1.55
N ASN A 21 -1.35 17.18 -0.97
CA ASN A 21 -1.01 16.92 0.44
C ASN A 21 0.46 16.50 0.63
N GLY A 22 1.26 16.43 -0.45
CA GLY A 22 2.67 16.06 -0.37
C GLY A 22 2.91 14.58 -0.04
N TYR A 23 1.91 13.73 -0.27
CA TYR A 23 2.02 12.30 -0.01
C TYR A 23 2.69 11.54 -1.14
N ILE A 24 2.61 12.04 -2.38
CA ILE A 24 3.21 11.40 -3.55
C ILE A 24 3.88 12.44 -4.45
N ASP A 25 5.00 12.07 -5.06
CA ASP A 25 5.72 12.89 -6.00
C ASP A 25 5.38 12.51 -7.45
N PRO A 26 5.35 13.47 -8.38
CA PRO A 26 5.19 13.20 -9.80
C PRO A 26 6.48 12.62 -10.40
N ALA A 27 6.37 11.90 -11.51
CA ALA A 27 7.53 11.39 -12.24
C ALA A 27 8.38 12.52 -12.87
N THR A 28 7.71 13.59 -13.34
CA THR A 28 8.33 14.80 -13.84
C THR A 28 7.47 16.02 -13.44
N PRO A 29 7.96 17.26 -13.61
CA PRO A 29 7.15 18.45 -13.33
C PRO A 29 5.81 18.49 -14.07
N ASP A 30 5.71 17.86 -15.25
CA ASP A 30 4.54 17.91 -16.13
C ASP A 30 3.77 16.58 -16.24
N THR A 31 4.30 15.48 -15.69
CA THR A 31 3.66 14.15 -15.76
C THR A 31 3.67 13.45 -14.42
N PHE A 32 2.56 12.82 -14.09
CA PHE A 32 2.44 11.98 -12.90
C PHE A 32 3.15 10.63 -13.07
N GLY A 33 3.15 10.07 -14.28
CA GLY A 33 3.76 8.76 -14.57
C GLY A 33 2.94 7.57 -14.07
N GLY A 34 1.62 7.70 -14.01
CA GLY A 34 0.74 6.75 -13.34
C GLY A 34 0.65 5.36 -13.96
N LYS A 35 1.07 5.20 -15.23
CA LYS A 35 1.12 3.88 -15.90
C LYS A 35 2.37 3.05 -15.54
N ALA A 36 3.38 3.67 -14.93
CA ALA A 36 4.54 2.93 -14.46
C ALA A 36 4.13 1.95 -13.34
N ALA A 37 4.87 0.85 -13.20
CA ALA A 37 4.71 -0.07 -12.08
C ALA A 37 4.91 0.70 -10.76
N ALA A 38 4.04 0.47 -9.79
CA ALA A 38 4.25 0.95 -8.43
C ALA A 38 5.37 0.12 -7.77
N LYS A 39 6.20 0.76 -6.96
CA LYS A 39 7.28 0.08 -6.23
C LYS A 39 6.93 -0.06 -4.75
N VAL A 40 7.42 -1.13 -4.11
CA VAL A 40 7.21 -1.36 -2.68
C VAL A 40 7.71 -0.19 -1.86
N GLY A 41 8.90 0.32 -2.14
CA GLY A 41 9.47 1.46 -1.43
C GLY A 41 8.65 2.74 -1.59
N GLU A 42 8.14 3.01 -2.81
CA GLU A 42 7.26 4.15 -3.05
C GLU A 42 5.95 4.04 -2.26
N PHE A 43 5.34 2.85 -2.25
CA PHE A 43 4.11 2.60 -1.50
C PHE A 43 4.30 2.86 0.00
N VAL A 44 5.38 2.32 0.55
CA VAL A 44 5.76 2.49 1.95
C VAL A 44 6.08 3.94 2.29
N ASP A 45 6.77 4.68 1.38
CA ASP A 45 7.05 6.11 1.56
C ASP A 45 5.77 6.94 1.61
N VAL A 46 4.76 6.61 0.79
CA VAL A 46 3.46 7.26 0.87
C VAL A 46 2.77 7.01 2.22
N LEU A 47 2.77 5.78 2.72
CA LEU A 47 2.23 5.46 4.05
C LEU A 47 2.99 6.21 5.17
N TYR A 48 4.31 6.28 5.07
CA TYR A 48 5.16 7.03 6.00
C TYR A 48 4.84 8.53 6.01
N ARG A 49 4.61 9.14 4.83
CA ARG A 49 4.19 10.53 4.70
C ARG A 49 2.78 10.77 5.25
N ILE A 50 1.83 9.86 5.01
CA ILE A 50 0.48 9.90 5.61
C ILE A 50 0.57 9.87 7.14
N SER A 51 1.49 9.08 7.69
CA SER A 51 1.78 9.00 9.14
C SER A 51 2.57 10.21 9.69
N GLN A 52 2.76 11.27 8.90
CA GLN A 52 3.50 12.48 9.26
C GLN A 52 4.99 12.24 9.55
N ARG A 53 5.60 11.24 8.91
CA ARG A 53 7.01 10.90 9.01
C ARG A 53 7.48 10.77 10.47
N PRO A 54 6.97 9.79 11.23
CA PRO A 54 7.39 9.58 12.60
C PRO A 54 8.91 9.32 12.69
N GLU A 55 9.51 9.68 13.80
CA GLU A 55 10.92 9.37 14.05
C GLU A 55 11.18 7.87 13.95
N THR A 56 12.28 7.51 13.28
CA THR A 56 12.69 6.12 13.08
C THR A 56 14.09 5.89 13.62
N ASP A 57 14.33 4.70 14.16
CA ASP A 57 15.68 4.25 14.44
C ASP A 57 16.30 3.64 13.18
N ASN A 58 17.08 4.44 12.48
CA ASN A 58 17.71 4.05 11.23
C ASN A 58 18.86 3.02 11.39
N THR A 59 19.11 2.55 12.63
CA THR A 59 20.09 1.48 12.90
C THR A 59 19.46 0.10 12.92
N ALA A 60 18.14 0.01 13.02
CA ALA A 60 17.39 -1.25 13.09
C ALA A 60 16.91 -1.71 11.70
N LEU A 61 17.83 -1.95 10.79
CA LEU A 61 17.50 -2.58 9.51
C LEU A 61 17.25 -4.09 9.69
N PRO A 62 16.30 -4.65 8.94
CA PRO A 62 16.16 -6.08 8.88
C PRO A 62 17.41 -6.72 8.26
N PRO A 63 17.77 -7.95 8.67
CA PRO A 63 18.96 -8.64 8.17
C PRO A 63 19.01 -8.78 6.63
N ASP A 64 17.86 -8.84 5.97
CA ASP A 64 17.75 -8.97 4.51
C ASP A 64 18.11 -7.68 3.76
N TYR A 65 18.25 -6.54 4.47
CA TYR A 65 18.62 -5.24 3.93
C TYR A 65 20.04 -4.78 4.30
N GLU A 66 20.83 -5.61 4.97
CA GLU A 66 22.24 -5.33 5.28
C GLU A 66 23.16 -5.42 4.05
N THR A 67 22.64 -5.35 2.84
CA THR A 67 23.46 -5.32 1.63
C THR A 67 24.06 -3.94 1.42
N GLU A 68 25.26 -3.86 0.84
CA GLU A 68 25.93 -2.59 0.51
C GLU A 68 25.06 -1.67 -0.37
N GLU A 69 24.09 -2.22 -1.09
CA GLU A 69 23.14 -1.49 -1.93
C GLU A 69 22.06 -0.75 -1.12
N PHE A 70 21.78 -1.18 0.09
CA PHE A 70 20.75 -0.58 0.96
C PHE A 70 21.34 0.42 1.98
N ASN A 71 22.60 0.71 1.93
CA ASN A 71 23.23 1.65 2.82
C ASN A 71 22.75 3.10 2.46
N GLY A 72 22.08 3.71 3.42
CA GLY A 72 21.40 5.01 3.55
C GLY A 72 21.46 6.07 2.43
N SER A 73 22.43 6.03 1.52
CA SER A 73 22.58 6.98 0.42
C SER A 73 22.05 6.46 -0.93
N ALA A 74 21.82 5.16 -1.07
CA ALA A 74 21.40 4.54 -2.33
C ALA A 74 19.88 4.30 -2.42
N CYS A 75 19.19 4.09 -1.28
CA CYS A 75 17.74 3.90 -1.26
C CYS A 75 17.01 5.22 -1.04
N PRO A 76 16.22 5.71 -2.00
CA PRO A 76 15.46 6.96 -1.84
C PRO A 76 14.37 6.87 -0.77
N TYR A 77 14.02 5.66 -0.32
CA TYR A 77 12.94 5.37 0.64
C TYR A 77 13.45 4.83 1.98
N TYR A 78 14.73 5.05 2.30
CA TYR A 78 15.41 4.45 3.45
C TYR A 78 14.64 4.63 4.78
N ASP A 79 14.32 5.87 5.15
CA ASP A 79 13.61 6.17 6.40
C ASP A 79 12.22 5.51 6.44
N ALA A 80 11.51 5.53 5.33
CA ALA A 80 10.18 4.94 5.21
C ALA A 80 10.21 3.41 5.36
N VAL A 81 11.21 2.75 4.78
CA VAL A 81 11.40 1.30 4.90
C VAL A 81 11.80 0.92 6.32
N CYS A 82 12.73 1.65 6.94
CA CYS A 82 13.08 1.44 8.35
C CYS A 82 11.85 1.58 9.26
N TRP A 83 11.06 2.63 9.05
CA TRP A 83 9.80 2.81 9.77
C TRP A 83 8.82 1.66 9.55
N ALA A 84 8.63 1.21 8.32
CA ALA A 84 7.68 0.14 8.02
C ALA A 84 8.04 -1.18 8.71
N TYR A 85 9.33 -1.48 8.83
CA TYR A 85 9.80 -2.63 9.60
C TYR A 85 9.57 -2.46 11.10
N GLN A 86 9.92 -1.31 11.67
CA GLN A 86 9.70 -1.03 13.09
C GLN A 86 8.22 -1.04 13.45
N ALA A 87 7.37 -0.53 12.56
CA ALA A 87 5.92 -0.54 12.70
C ALA A 87 5.28 -1.92 12.42
N GLY A 88 6.05 -2.90 11.94
CA GLY A 88 5.55 -4.23 11.59
C GLY A 88 4.69 -4.28 10.33
N LEU A 89 4.79 -3.27 9.46
CA LEU A 89 4.14 -3.24 8.15
C LEU A 89 4.85 -4.17 7.16
N LEU A 90 6.18 -4.07 7.09
CA LEU A 90 7.04 -5.03 6.41
C LEU A 90 7.59 -6.02 7.44
N ARG A 91 7.66 -7.30 7.09
CA ARG A 91 8.18 -8.36 7.97
C ARG A 91 9.07 -9.31 7.20
N GLN A 92 10.05 -9.87 7.87
CA GLN A 92 10.86 -10.95 7.30
C GLN A 92 9.95 -12.12 6.88
N GLY A 93 10.15 -12.58 5.65
CA GLY A 93 9.34 -13.66 5.05
C GLY A 93 8.11 -13.20 4.28
N ASP A 94 7.83 -11.90 4.19
CA ASP A 94 6.89 -11.36 3.22
C ASP A 94 7.43 -11.59 1.79
N LEU A 95 6.52 -11.74 0.79
CA LEU A 95 6.91 -12.12 -0.58
C LEU A 95 7.75 -11.03 -1.29
N HIS A 96 7.38 -9.77 -1.10
CA HIS A 96 8.04 -8.63 -1.72
C HIS A 96 8.43 -7.66 -0.63
N THR A 97 9.72 -7.56 -0.36
CA THR A 97 10.27 -6.73 0.70
C THR A 97 11.30 -5.74 0.20
N ALA A 98 11.93 -6.00 -0.95
CA ALA A 98 12.89 -5.08 -1.53
C ALA A 98 12.17 -3.79 -1.99
N TYR A 99 12.77 -2.63 -1.72
CA TYR A 99 12.17 -1.33 -2.02
C TYR A 99 11.93 -1.09 -3.50
N ASP A 100 12.69 -1.75 -4.39
CA ASP A 100 12.61 -1.68 -5.84
C ASP A 100 11.79 -2.80 -6.48
N ASP A 101 11.23 -3.73 -5.68
CA ASP A 101 10.29 -4.73 -6.17
C ASP A 101 9.04 -4.05 -6.73
N ASP A 102 8.50 -4.61 -7.82
CA ASP A 102 7.20 -4.21 -8.32
C ASP A 102 6.11 -4.64 -7.34
N MET A 103 5.27 -3.69 -6.94
CA MET A 103 4.16 -3.92 -6.01
C MET A 103 3.09 -4.79 -6.66
N ASP A 104 2.78 -5.93 -6.06
CA ASP A 104 1.61 -6.71 -6.43
C ASP A 104 0.38 -6.37 -5.57
N TYR A 105 -0.78 -6.83 -6.03
CA TYR A 105 -2.05 -6.53 -5.39
C TYR A 105 -2.15 -7.10 -3.96
N GLN A 106 -1.69 -8.33 -3.73
CA GLN A 106 -1.74 -8.95 -2.41
C GLN A 106 -0.85 -8.22 -1.40
N THR A 107 0.35 -7.79 -1.81
CA THR A 107 1.26 -7.02 -0.97
C THR A 107 0.67 -5.65 -0.64
N ALA A 108 0.04 -4.98 -1.61
CA ALA A 108 -0.64 -3.72 -1.38
C ALA A 108 -1.77 -3.86 -0.33
N CYS A 109 -2.65 -4.87 -0.48
CA CYS A 109 -3.69 -5.15 0.50
C CYS A 109 -3.11 -5.46 1.88
N LEU A 110 -2.03 -6.24 1.95
CA LEU A 110 -1.40 -6.62 3.21
C LEU A 110 -0.84 -5.40 3.95
N LEU A 111 -0.15 -4.49 3.24
CA LEU A 111 0.39 -3.27 3.83
C LEU A 111 -0.72 -2.32 4.29
N ILE A 112 -1.77 -2.15 3.50
CA ILE A 112 -2.95 -1.35 3.87
C ILE A 112 -3.63 -1.91 5.12
N TYR A 113 -3.85 -3.22 5.18
CA TYR A 113 -4.48 -3.90 6.31
C TYR A 113 -3.67 -3.74 7.60
N ARG A 114 -2.35 -3.95 7.53
CA ARG A 114 -1.46 -3.78 8.67
C ARG A 114 -1.39 -2.32 9.12
N TYR A 115 -1.36 -1.39 8.16
CA TYR A 115 -1.41 0.05 8.45
C TYR A 115 -2.71 0.44 9.17
N ALA A 116 -3.85 -0.03 8.69
CA ALA A 116 -5.14 0.21 9.31
C ALA A 116 -5.18 -0.33 10.76
N ALA A 117 -4.70 -1.56 10.98
CA ALA A 117 -4.61 -2.16 12.31
C ALA A 117 -3.69 -1.35 13.25
N MET A 118 -2.52 -0.91 12.76
CA MET A 118 -1.60 -0.05 13.49
C MET A 118 -2.23 1.30 13.87
N SER A 119 -3.05 1.86 12.97
CA SER A 119 -3.77 3.12 13.19
C SER A 119 -5.01 2.98 14.08
N GLY A 120 -5.30 1.78 14.59
CA GLY A 120 -6.44 1.51 15.48
C GLY A 120 -7.78 1.39 14.74
N ILE A 121 -7.77 1.27 13.41
CA ILE A 121 -8.95 1.02 12.60
C ILE A 121 -9.39 -0.44 12.80
N ASP A 122 -10.70 -0.68 12.85
CA ASP A 122 -11.26 -2.03 12.94
C ASP A 122 -10.99 -2.81 11.64
N THR A 123 -10.18 -3.85 11.77
CA THR A 123 -9.78 -4.72 10.66
C THR A 123 -10.43 -6.10 10.70
N ARG A 124 -11.56 -6.24 11.42
CA ARG A 124 -12.28 -7.51 11.50
C ARG A 124 -12.93 -7.87 10.17
N VAL A 125 -12.85 -9.13 9.83
CA VAL A 125 -13.50 -9.73 8.66
C VAL A 125 -14.40 -10.87 9.09
N ASP A 126 -15.35 -11.25 8.22
CA ASP A 126 -16.15 -12.45 8.43
C ASP A 126 -15.25 -13.69 8.53
N GLN A 127 -15.28 -14.36 9.68
CA GLN A 127 -14.39 -15.48 9.98
C GLN A 127 -14.73 -16.73 9.15
N GLU A 128 -16.02 -16.93 8.82
CA GLU A 128 -16.42 -18.10 8.03
C GLU A 128 -16.02 -17.90 6.56
N LEU A 129 -16.27 -16.71 6.02
CA LEU A 129 -15.82 -16.33 4.69
C LEU A 129 -14.29 -16.44 4.58
N ALA A 130 -13.54 -15.95 5.58
CA ALA A 130 -12.10 -16.06 5.60
C ALA A 130 -11.63 -17.53 5.58
N ARG A 131 -12.24 -18.40 6.37
CA ARG A 131 -11.91 -19.84 6.37
C ARG A 131 -12.23 -20.51 5.04
N GLN A 132 -13.38 -20.18 4.44
CA GLN A 132 -13.76 -20.70 3.13
C GLN A 132 -12.75 -20.25 2.07
N THR A 133 -12.44 -18.95 2.01
CA THR A 133 -11.50 -18.38 1.05
C THR A 133 -10.10 -19.00 1.17
N MET A 134 -9.63 -19.26 2.41
CA MET A 134 -8.34 -19.94 2.63
C MET A 134 -8.32 -21.37 2.09
N ARG A 135 -9.45 -22.11 2.23
CA ARG A 135 -9.55 -23.49 1.70
C ARG A 135 -9.51 -23.50 0.17
N GLU A 136 -10.15 -22.51 -0.46
CA GLU A 136 -10.21 -22.35 -1.92
C GLU A 136 -8.89 -21.85 -2.51
N ASN A 137 -8.10 -21.10 -1.70
CA ASN A 137 -6.85 -20.48 -2.10
C ASN A 137 -5.67 -20.87 -1.19
N PRO A 138 -5.25 -22.16 -1.19
CA PRO A 138 -4.26 -22.66 -0.22
C PRO A 138 -2.83 -22.10 -0.41
N ARG A 139 -2.58 -21.34 -1.48
CA ARG A 139 -1.31 -20.65 -1.72
C ARG A 139 -1.20 -19.34 -0.98
N LEU A 140 -2.32 -18.73 -0.61
CA LEU A 140 -2.35 -17.47 0.13
C LEU A 140 -2.19 -17.71 1.62
N SER A 141 -1.42 -16.86 2.29
CA SER A 141 -1.36 -16.88 3.75
C SER A 141 -2.70 -16.40 4.34
N GLY A 142 -3.02 -16.86 5.55
CA GLY A 142 -4.26 -16.45 6.22
C GLY A 142 -4.32 -14.95 6.51
N GLU A 143 -3.18 -14.26 6.64
CA GLU A 143 -3.13 -12.81 6.82
C GLU A 143 -3.44 -12.10 5.49
N VAL A 144 -2.89 -12.57 4.38
CA VAL A 144 -3.17 -12.02 3.04
C VAL A 144 -4.66 -12.17 2.70
N VAL A 145 -5.26 -13.34 2.94
CA VAL A 145 -6.70 -13.53 2.72
C VAL A 145 -7.53 -12.54 3.53
N LYS A 146 -7.22 -12.35 4.81
CA LYS A 146 -7.93 -11.36 5.65
C LYS A 146 -7.73 -9.94 5.14
N ALA A 147 -6.52 -9.60 4.72
CA ALA A 147 -6.21 -8.29 4.16
C ALA A 147 -7.01 -7.99 2.90
N MET A 148 -7.07 -8.92 1.96
CA MET A 148 -7.85 -8.78 0.73
C MET A 148 -9.34 -8.66 1.01
N LEU A 149 -9.89 -9.52 1.89
CA LEU A 149 -11.30 -9.46 2.32
C LEU A 149 -11.64 -8.12 2.98
N TRP A 150 -10.75 -7.61 3.83
CA TRP A 150 -10.98 -6.33 4.50
C TRP A 150 -10.92 -5.17 3.53
N CYS A 151 -9.96 -5.15 2.61
CA CYS A 151 -9.86 -4.12 1.58
C CYS A 151 -11.07 -4.09 0.66
N ASP A 152 -11.65 -5.25 0.36
CA ASP A 152 -12.89 -5.37 -0.41
C ASP A 152 -14.10 -4.84 0.37
N GLN A 153 -14.28 -5.29 1.63
CA GLN A 153 -15.38 -4.84 2.51
C GLN A 153 -15.39 -3.32 2.73
N THR A 154 -14.22 -2.67 2.62
CA THR A 154 -14.06 -1.24 2.86
C THR A 154 -14.00 -0.41 1.57
N ASP A 155 -14.20 -1.03 0.42
CA ASP A 155 -14.09 -0.42 -0.90
C ASP A 155 -12.74 0.29 -1.17
N ILE A 156 -11.69 -0.05 -0.41
CA ILE A 156 -10.37 0.62 -0.55
C ILE A 156 -9.71 0.25 -1.87
N THR A 157 -9.87 -0.98 -2.33
CA THR A 157 -9.13 -1.48 -3.49
C THR A 157 -9.90 -1.51 -4.79
N THR A 158 -11.22 -1.51 -4.79
CA THR A 158 -12.03 -1.17 -5.97
C THR A 158 -13.52 -1.29 -5.67
N ARG A 159 -14.29 -0.33 -6.12
CA ARG A 159 -15.77 -0.37 -6.01
C ARG A 159 -16.44 -1.31 -7.00
N ASP A 160 -15.70 -1.80 -7.99
CA ASP A 160 -16.27 -2.48 -9.16
C ASP A 160 -15.80 -3.93 -9.34
N SER A 161 -14.94 -4.48 -8.44
CA SER A 161 -14.44 -5.85 -8.55
C SER A 161 -15.16 -6.79 -7.60
N GLU A 162 -15.70 -7.88 -8.13
CA GLU A 162 -16.16 -8.98 -7.28
C GLU A 162 -14.97 -9.70 -6.63
N MET A 163 -15.16 -10.27 -5.44
CA MET A 163 -14.11 -10.96 -4.66
C MET A 163 -13.36 -12.03 -5.48
N GLY A 164 -14.06 -12.72 -6.37
CA GLY A 164 -13.44 -13.73 -7.24
C GLY A 164 -12.42 -13.14 -8.22
N GLU A 165 -12.67 -11.93 -8.74
CA GLU A 165 -11.73 -11.22 -9.62
C GLU A 165 -10.52 -10.74 -8.84
N LEU A 166 -10.71 -10.24 -7.61
CA LEU A 166 -9.62 -9.85 -6.72
C LEU A 166 -8.68 -11.02 -6.42
N LEU A 167 -9.22 -12.16 -6.06
CA LEU A 167 -8.44 -13.35 -5.78
C LEU A 167 -7.74 -13.92 -7.02
N ALA A 168 -8.33 -13.77 -8.21
CA ALA A 168 -7.69 -14.16 -9.47
C ALA A 168 -6.53 -13.24 -9.85
N ALA A 169 -6.56 -11.99 -9.38
CA ALA A 169 -5.57 -10.96 -9.69
C ALA A 169 -4.53 -10.74 -8.58
N TYR A 170 -4.49 -11.60 -7.55
CA TYR A 170 -3.68 -11.37 -6.33
C TYR A 170 -2.17 -11.17 -6.58
N ASP A 171 -1.62 -11.80 -7.59
CA ASP A 171 -0.22 -11.70 -8.02
C ASP A 171 0.00 -10.70 -9.17
N THR A 172 -1.03 -9.95 -9.56
CA THR A 172 -0.92 -8.93 -10.62
C THR A 172 -0.24 -7.68 -10.05
N HIS A 173 0.76 -7.21 -10.78
CA HIS A 173 1.42 -5.95 -10.42
C HIS A 173 0.48 -4.77 -10.62
N ILE A 174 0.48 -3.85 -9.66
CA ILE A 174 -0.30 -2.62 -9.73
C ILE A 174 0.56 -1.47 -10.28
N ASN A 175 -0.10 -0.54 -10.95
CA ASN A 175 0.55 0.69 -11.41
C ASN A 175 0.36 1.83 -10.39
N ARG A 176 1.06 2.95 -10.61
CA ARG A 176 1.01 4.12 -9.73
C ARG A 176 -0.38 4.76 -9.65
N TYR A 177 -1.22 4.66 -10.68
CA TYR A 177 -2.61 5.12 -10.58
C TYR A 177 -3.41 4.28 -9.58
N GLN A 178 -3.29 2.94 -9.65
CA GLN A 178 -3.97 2.04 -8.73
C GLN A 178 -3.47 2.24 -7.29
N MET A 179 -2.14 2.26 -7.10
CA MET A 179 -1.52 2.58 -5.81
C MET A 179 -2.08 3.87 -5.20
N THR A 180 -2.11 4.94 -6.01
CA THR A 180 -2.57 6.25 -5.54
C THR A 180 -4.05 6.22 -5.15
N SER A 181 -4.89 5.49 -5.89
CA SER A 181 -6.30 5.34 -5.56
C SER A 181 -6.50 4.56 -4.27
N PHE A 182 -5.80 3.46 -4.08
CA PHE A 182 -5.90 2.66 -2.85
C PHE A 182 -5.54 3.49 -1.62
N LEU A 183 -4.42 4.22 -1.68
CA LEU A 183 -3.98 5.05 -0.58
C LEU A 183 -4.87 6.28 -0.34
N PHE A 184 -5.46 6.84 -1.39
CA PHE A 184 -6.49 7.88 -1.27
C PHE A 184 -7.74 7.36 -0.55
N TYR A 185 -8.25 6.18 -0.92
CA TYR A 185 -9.41 5.59 -0.26
C TYR A 185 -9.11 5.19 1.19
N LEU A 186 -7.89 4.72 1.48
CA LEU A 186 -7.46 4.51 2.86
C LEU A 186 -7.52 5.81 3.68
N CYS A 187 -6.99 6.93 3.18
CA CYS A 187 -7.07 8.23 3.85
C CYS A 187 -8.51 8.68 4.10
N THR A 188 -9.39 8.49 3.11
CA THR A 188 -10.80 8.89 3.25
C THR A 188 -11.56 7.99 4.21
N TYR A 189 -11.25 6.71 4.24
CA TYR A 189 -11.82 5.76 5.19
C TYR A 189 -11.39 6.08 6.62
N GLU A 190 -10.11 6.38 6.85
CA GLU A 190 -9.58 6.78 8.15
C GLU A 190 -10.25 8.06 8.69
N LEU A 191 -10.42 9.06 7.83
CA LEU A 191 -11.11 10.32 8.20
C LEU A 191 -12.57 10.07 8.60
N ASN A 192 -13.29 9.21 7.90
CA ASN A 192 -14.67 8.89 8.21
C ASN A 192 -14.79 8.09 9.51
N SER A 193 -13.93 7.10 9.72
CA SER A 193 -13.92 6.28 10.94
C SER A 193 -13.65 7.10 12.22
N ARG A 194 -12.83 8.15 12.13
CA ARG A 194 -12.56 9.07 13.26
C ARG A 194 -13.72 10.01 13.56
N ASN A 195 -14.57 10.32 12.60
CA ASN A 195 -15.73 11.20 12.78
C ASN A 195 -16.95 10.47 13.36
N GLU A 196 -16.97 9.14 13.32
CA GLU A 196 -18.05 8.30 13.85
C GLU A 196 -17.76 7.78 15.27
N ALA A 197 -16.58 7.98 15.80
CA ALA A 197 -16.15 7.56 17.14
C ALA A 197 -16.26 8.71 18.16
#